data_2889aaba6987208ad08bf7c467841503
#
_entry.id   2889aaba6987208ad08bf7c467841503
#
_cell.length_a   1.000
_cell.length_b   1.000
_cell.length_c   1.000
_cell.angle_alpha   90.00
_cell.angle_beta   90.00
_cell.angle_gamma   90.00
#
_symmetry.space_group_name_H-M   'P 1'
#
loop_
_entity.id
_entity.type
_entity.pdbx_description
1 polymer ?
#
loop_
_entity_poly.entity_id
_entity_poly.type
_entity_poly.pdbx_seq_one_letter_code
_entity_poly.pdbx_strand_id
1 'polypeptide(L)'
;MNDLTTEVKKLEIETLDNLKLSKAKNTIRAYKSDFNDFALFCTKHNLKSLPSDPKIVSIYLTHLSKNSKFSTLKRRLASINMMHRYKGHYLDTKHPIIVENLLGIKRQIGVHQKAKKPLLFNDIKTIIKQINQSSDNSTKKQRDKALILIGFAGGF
;
A
#
# COMPACT_ATOMS: atom_id res chain seq x y z
N MET A 1 -27.03 30.03 -21.82
CA MET A 1 -26.99 29.43 -20.46
C MET A 1 -26.59 27.96 -20.47
N ASN A 2 -26.77 27.20 -21.58
CA ASN A 2 -26.42 25.75 -21.66
C ASN A 2 -24.92 25.44 -21.84
N ASP A 3 -24.11 26.36 -22.37
CA ASP A 3 -22.69 26.11 -22.65
C ASP A 3 -21.83 26.02 -21.39
N LEU A 4 -22.06 26.94 -20.42
CA LEU A 4 -21.29 26.96 -19.17
C LEU A 4 -21.47 25.65 -18.36
N THR A 5 -22.69 25.10 -18.36
CA THR A 5 -22.99 23.83 -17.65
C THR A 5 -22.34 22.63 -18.33
N THR A 6 -22.19 22.68 -19.64
CA THR A 6 -21.55 21.61 -20.43
C THR A 6 -20.04 21.67 -20.28
N GLU A 7 -19.45 22.87 -20.22
CA GLU A 7 -18.01 23.07 -19.98
C GLU A 7 -17.62 22.65 -18.57
N VAL A 8 -18.38 23.02 -17.55
CA VAL A 8 -18.14 22.59 -16.17
C VAL A 8 -18.19 21.06 -16.04
N LYS A 9 -19.16 20.40 -16.68
CA LYS A 9 -19.23 18.92 -16.70
C LYS A 9 -18.01 18.27 -17.36
N LYS A 10 -17.48 18.85 -18.46
CA LYS A 10 -16.24 18.38 -19.07
C LYS A 10 -15.06 18.51 -18.11
N LEU A 11 -14.91 19.68 -17.46
CA LEU A 11 -13.85 19.93 -16.48
C LEU A 11 -13.97 19.01 -15.27
N GLU A 12 -15.16 18.66 -14.82
CA GLU A 12 -15.36 17.66 -13.76
C GLU A 12 -14.84 16.28 -14.19
N ILE A 13 -15.13 15.83 -15.40
CA ILE A 13 -14.63 14.54 -15.93
C ILE A 13 -13.11 14.56 -16.03
N GLU A 14 -12.52 15.62 -16.60
CA GLU A 14 -11.07 15.78 -16.68
C GLU A 14 -10.42 15.81 -15.30
N THR A 15 -11.05 16.47 -14.34
CA THR A 15 -10.59 16.52 -12.95
C THR A 15 -10.58 15.11 -12.32
N LEU A 16 -11.63 14.33 -12.54
CA LEU A 16 -11.69 12.93 -12.07
C LEU A 16 -10.62 12.06 -12.72
N ASP A 17 -10.34 12.26 -13.99
CA ASP A 17 -9.30 11.51 -14.69
C ASP A 17 -7.90 11.92 -14.22
N ASN A 18 -7.64 13.21 -14.00
CA ASN A 18 -6.41 13.70 -13.37
C ASN A 18 -6.20 13.11 -11.97
N LEU A 19 -7.27 13.01 -11.16
CA LEU A 19 -7.22 12.35 -9.85
C LEU A 19 -6.86 10.86 -9.95
N LYS A 20 -7.39 10.15 -10.96
CA LYS A 20 -7.02 8.74 -11.23
C LYS A 20 -5.55 8.62 -11.66
N LEU A 21 -5.09 9.53 -12.54
CA LEU A 21 -3.71 9.56 -13.03
C LEU A 21 -2.69 10.02 -11.97
N SER A 22 -3.13 10.66 -10.89
CA SER A 22 -2.26 11.12 -9.79
C SER A 22 -1.52 9.99 -9.07
N LYS A 23 -1.86 8.73 -9.32
CA LYS A 23 -1.25 7.56 -8.71
C LYS A 23 -0.85 6.52 -9.76
N ALA A 24 0.30 5.90 -9.57
CA ALA A 24 0.74 4.79 -10.42
C ALA A 24 -0.28 3.64 -10.40
N LYS A 25 -0.45 2.95 -11.55
CA LYS A 25 -1.39 1.83 -11.70
C LYS A 25 -1.25 0.76 -10.61
N ASN A 26 -0.01 0.43 -10.23
CA ASN A 26 0.28 -0.53 -9.16
C ASN A 26 -0.21 -0.03 -7.78
N THR A 27 -0.10 1.29 -7.51
CA THR A 27 -0.61 1.89 -6.28
C THR A 27 -2.13 1.80 -6.19
N ILE A 28 -2.83 2.07 -7.30
CA ILE A 28 -4.30 1.94 -7.37
C ILE A 28 -4.72 0.48 -7.15
N ARG A 29 -4.00 -0.47 -7.77
CA ARG A 29 -4.26 -1.91 -7.59
C ARG A 29 -4.07 -2.33 -6.13
N ALA A 30 -3.01 -1.85 -5.48
CA ALA A 30 -2.76 -2.10 -4.07
C ALA A 30 -3.86 -1.52 -3.18
N TYR A 31 -4.29 -0.29 -3.43
CA TYR A 31 -5.39 0.35 -2.68
C TYR A 31 -6.71 -0.40 -2.82
N LYS A 32 -7.04 -0.86 -4.03
CA LYS A 32 -8.24 -1.69 -4.25
C LYS A 32 -8.16 -3.00 -3.47
N SER A 33 -7.02 -3.68 -3.52
CA SER A 33 -6.80 -4.92 -2.77
C SER A 33 -6.93 -4.70 -1.25
N ASP A 34 -6.31 -3.64 -0.73
CA ASP A 34 -6.39 -3.28 0.68
C ASP A 34 -7.82 -2.95 1.13
N PHE A 35 -8.57 -2.23 0.29
CA PHE A 35 -9.95 -1.89 0.59
C PHE A 35 -10.87 -3.11 0.53
N ASN A 36 -10.66 -4.02 -0.42
CA ASN A 36 -11.43 -5.27 -0.50
C ASN A 36 -11.27 -6.11 0.78
N ASP A 37 -10.07 -6.16 1.34
CA ASP A 37 -9.81 -6.83 2.62
C ASP A 37 -10.61 -6.19 3.78
N PHE A 38 -10.64 -4.86 3.83
CA PHE A 38 -11.48 -4.12 4.77
C PHE A 38 -12.98 -4.38 4.56
N ALA A 39 -13.43 -4.39 3.30
CA ALA A 39 -14.82 -4.66 2.96
C ALA A 39 -15.25 -6.07 3.37
N LEU A 40 -14.41 -7.07 3.15
CA LEU A 40 -14.63 -8.45 3.60
C LEU A 40 -14.72 -8.54 5.13
N PHE A 41 -13.83 -7.84 5.85
CA PHE A 41 -13.91 -7.74 7.30
C PHE A 41 -15.26 -7.15 7.74
N CYS A 42 -15.68 -6.04 7.13
CA CYS A 42 -16.96 -5.40 7.45
C CYS A 42 -18.14 -6.33 7.17
N THR A 43 -18.18 -7.00 6.02
CA THR A 43 -19.24 -7.94 5.66
C THR A 43 -19.33 -9.09 6.67
N LYS A 44 -18.18 -9.65 7.06
CA LYS A 44 -18.13 -10.72 8.07
C LYS A 44 -18.72 -10.32 9.43
N HIS A 45 -18.66 -9.05 9.76
CA HIS A 45 -19.12 -8.51 11.05
C HIS A 45 -20.42 -7.70 10.95
N ASN A 46 -21.14 -7.77 9.81
CA ASN A 46 -22.35 -7.00 9.53
C ASN A 46 -22.15 -5.47 9.70
N LEU A 47 -20.97 -4.97 9.30
CA LEU A 47 -20.60 -3.57 9.36
C LEU A 47 -20.60 -2.94 7.95
N LYS A 48 -20.84 -1.62 7.89
CA LYS A 48 -20.81 -0.88 6.63
C LYS A 48 -19.38 -0.46 6.30
N SER A 49 -18.87 -0.86 5.13
CA SER A 49 -17.52 -0.52 4.68
C SER A 49 -17.44 0.83 3.96
N LEU A 50 -18.55 1.31 3.37
CA LEU A 50 -18.57 2.54 2.59
C LEU A 50 -19.96 3.20 2.56
N PRO A 51 -20.15 4.43 3.05
CA PRO A 51 -19.21 5.13 3.92
C PRO A 51 -19.01 4.39 5.23
N SER A 52 -17.80 4.46 5.78
CA SER A 52 -17.47 3.83 7.06
C SER A 52 -17.23 4.87 8.14
N ASP A 53 -17.62 4.52 9.36
CA ASP A 53 -17.36 5.33 10.54
C ASP A 53 -15.90 5.16 11.02
N PRO A 54 -15.25 6.23 11.53
CA PRO A 54 -13.91 6.14 12.13
C PRO A 54 -13.75 5.03 13.17
N LYS A 55 -14.79 4.73 13.94
CA LYS A 55 -14.81 3.66 14.93
C LYS A 55 -14.65 2.28 14.27
N ILE A 56 -15.33 2.03 13.16
CA ILE A 56 -15.23 0.76 12.40
C ILE A 56 -13.83 0.58 11.84
N VAL A 57 -13.26 1.64 11.27
CA VAL A 57 -11.89 1.64 10.78
C VAL A 57 -10.90 1.35 11.91
N SER A 58 -11.09 1.95 13.08
CA SER A 58 -10.25 1.72 14.27
C SER A 58 -10.31 0.25 14.73
N ILE A 59 -11.51 -0.35 14.77
CA ILE A 59 -11.70 -1.78 15.10
C ILE A 59 -10.95 -2.68 14.10
N TYR A 60 -11.06 -2.39 12.80
CA TYR A 60 -10.33 -3.12 11.77
C TYR A 60 -8.81 -3.03 11.94
N LEU A 61 -8.28 -1.84 12.24
CA LEU A 61 -6.85 -1.65 12.49
C LEU A 61 -6.38 -2.45 13.72
N THR A 62 -7.19 -2.51 14.77
CA THR A 62 -6.93 -3.35 15.95
C THR A 62 -6.94 -4.84 15.59
N HIS A 63 -7.89 -5.28 14.76
CA HIS A 63 -7.90 -6.66 14.26
C HIS A 63 -6.60 -7.00 13.49
N LEU A 64 -6.19 -6.12 12.58
CA LEU A 64 -4.98 -6.32 11.78
C LEU A 64 -3.69 -6.28 12.61
N SER A 65 -3.65 -5.52 13.71
CA SER A 65 -2.44 -5.34 14.52
C SER A 65 -1.93 -6.65 15.12
N LYS A 66 -2.79 -7.66 15.25
CA LYS A 66 -2.43 -8.99 15.77
C LYS A 66 -1.40 -9.72 14.88
N ASN A 67 -1.45 -9.48 13.54
CA ASN A 67 -0.65 -10.23 12.58
C ASN A 67 0.06 -9.32 11.56
N SER A 68 0.09 -8.00 11.77
CA SER A 68 0.62 -7.06 10.78
C SER A 68 1.56 -6.04 11.40
N LYS A 69 2.55 -5.61 10.62
CA LYS A 69 3.47 -4.53 11.02
C LYS A 69 2.74 -3.19 11.05
N PHE A 70 3.21 -2.27 11.89
CA PHE A 70 2.65 -0.91 12.00
C PHE A 70 2.62 -0.15 10.67
N SER A 71 3.63 -0.31 9.82
CA SER A 71 3.66 0.28 8.48
C SER A 71 2.52 -0.23 7.59
N THR A 72 2.13 -1.49 7.73
CA THR A 72 0.98 -2.08 7.02
C THR A 72 -0.32 -1.43 7.47
N LEU A 73 -0.51 -1.20 8.77
CA LEU A 73 -1.71 -0.52 9.30
C LEU A 73 -1.85 0.89 8.73
N LYS A 74 -0.76 1.66 8.69
CA LYS A 74 -0.74 3.01 8.09
C LYS A 74 -1.11 2.98 6.60
N ARG A 75 -0.56 2.02 5.85
CA ARG A 75 -0.89 1.85 4.43
C ARG A 75 -2.36 1.49 4.23
N ARG A 76 -2.91 0.57 5.04
CA ARG A 76 -4.33 0.17 5.01
C ARG A 76 -5.26 1.35 5.31
N LEU A 77 -4.94 2.16 6.32
CA LEU A 77 -5.71 3.38 6.61
C LEU A 77 -5.70 4.36 5.44
N ALA A 78 -4.54 4.56 4.81
CA ALA A 78 -4.43 5.42 3.62
C ALA A 78 -5.26 4.88 2.45
N SER A 79 -5.27 3.56 2.25
CA SER A 79 -6.05 2.89 1.19
C SER A 79 -7.56 3.05 1.42
N ILE A 80 -8.03 2.86 2.66
CA ILE A 80 -9.44 3.05 3.03
C ILE A 80 -9.87 4.50 2.79
N ASN A 81 -9.06 5.47 3.24
CA ASN A 81 -9.34 6.89 3.03
C ASN A 81 -9.40 7.24 1.53
N MET A 82 -8.47 6.74 0.74
CA MET A 82 -8.45 7.00 -0.70
C MET A 82 -9.70 6.44 -1.40
N MET A 83 -10.14 5.24 -1.03
CA MET A 83 -11.36 4.65 -1.59
C MET A 83 -12.63 5.42 -1.20
N HIS A 84 -12.71 5.94 0.04
CA HIS A 84 -13.78 6.84 0.44
C HIS A 84 -13.82 8.09 -0.44
N ARG A 85 -12.67 8.74 -0.62
CA ARG A 85 -12.55 9.94 -1.48
C ARG A 85 -12.95 9.66 -2.93
N TYR A 86 -12.52 8.53 -3.51
CA TYR A 86 -12.90 8.16 -4.89
C TYR A 86 -14.41 7.92 -5.05
N LYS A 87 -15.09 7.59 -3.98
CA LYS A 87 -16.56 7.38 -3.97
C LYS A 87 -17.33 8.60 -3.45
N GLY A 88 -16.67 9.76 -3.30
CA GLY A 88 -17.29 10.99 -2.86
C GLY A 88 -17.66 11.02 -1.37
N HIS A 89 -17.09 10.13 -0.56
CA HIS A 89 -17.33 10.09 0.88
C HIS A 89 -16.16 10.67 1.66
N TYR A 90 -16.48 11.36 2.76
CA TYR A 90 -15.49 11.84 3.71
C TYR A 90 -15.24 10.78 4.79
N LEU A 91 -13.96 10.55 5.11
CA LEU A 91 -13.52 9.77 6.26
C LEU A 91 -12.49 10.60 7.04
N ASP A 92 -12.79 10.91 8.28
CA ASP A 92 -11.85 11.60 9.16
C ASP A 92 -10.80 10.62 9.71
N THR A 93 -9.67 10.54 9.01
CA THR A 93 -8.52 9.72 9.45
C THR A 93 -7.74 10.32 10.62
N LYS A 94 -8.00 11.59 10.97
CA LYS A 94 -7.42 12.28 12.13
C LYS A 94 -8.32 12.21 13.36
N HIS A 95 -9.47 11.55 13.25
CA HIS A 95 -10.39 11.37 14.39
C HIS A 95 -9.63 10.76 15.57
N PRO A 96 -9.82 11.26 16.80
CA PRO A 96 -9.08 10.79 17.98
C PRO A 96 -9.07 9.28 18.16
N ILE A 97 -10.23 8.61 17.91
CA ILE A 97 -10.34 7.16 18.03
C ILE A 97 -9.36 6.39 17.12
N ILE A 98 -9.05 6.90 15.93
CA ILE A 98 -8.08 6.29 15.02
C ILE A 98 -6.66 6.61 15.46
N VAL A 99 -6.39 7.88 15.76
CA VAL A 99 -5.04 8.36 16.10
C VAL A 99 -4.55 7.73 17.41
N GLU A 100 -5.36 7.77 18.45
CA GLU A 100 -5.00 7.22 19.76
C GLU A 100 -4.87 5.69 19.73
N ASN A 101 -5.77 5.01 19.00
CA ASN A 101 -5.65 3.58 18.79
C ASN A 101 -4.35 3.20 18.08
N LEU A 102 -3.99 3.91 17.00
CA LEU A 102 -2.71 3.69 16.32
C LEU A 102 -1.50 3.96 17.22
N LEU A 103 -1.57 4.99 18.08
CA LEU A 103 -0.51 5.26 19.06
C LEU A 103 -0.40 4.14 20.08
N GLY A 104 -1.51 3.62 20.59
CA GLY A 104 -1.56 2.46 21.47
C GLY A 104 -0.95 1.22 20.81
N ILE A 105 -1.39 0.89 19.61
CA ILE A 105 -0.86 -0.23 18.81
C ILE A 105 0.66 -0.05 18.58
N LYS A 106 1.11 1.16 18.21
CA LYS A 106 2.52 1.46 18.00
C LYS A 106 3.39 1.15 19.23
N ARG A 107 2.89 1.46 20.42
CA ARG A 107 3.59 1.17 21.69
C ARG A 107 3.66 -0.33 21.97
N GLN A 108 2.59 -1.08 21.64
CA GLN A 108 2.54 -2.52 21.88
C GLN A 108 3.41 -3.32 20.92
N ILE A 109 3.32 -3.08 19.61
CA ILE A 109 4.03 -3.89 18.62
C ILE A 109 5.39 -3.34 18.22
N GLY A 110 5.70 -2.10 18.61
CA GLY A 110 6.93 -1.41 18.24
C GLY A 110 6.96 -1.01 16.76
N VAL A 111 8.01 -0.31 16.37
CA VAL A 111 8.25 0.13 14.99
C VAL A 111 9.63 -0.28 14.49
N HIS A 112 10.32 -1.17 15.19
CA HIS A 112 11.66 -1.58 14.81
C HIS A 112 11.65 -2.24 13.43
N GLN A 113 12.20 -1.55 12.44
CA GLN A 113 12.62 -2.17 11.19
C GLN A 113 13.97 -2.84 11.46
N LYS A 114 14.02 -4.18 11.34
CA LYS A 114 15.32 -4.84 11.24
C LYS A 114 15.99 -4.34 9.96
N ALA A 115 17.03 -3.54 10.11
CA ALA A 115 17.90 -3.19 9.00
C ALA A 115 18.41 -4.49 8.36
N LYS A 116 18.34 -4.56 7.04
CA LYS A 116 18.97 -5.67 6.31
C LYS A 116 20.47 -5.50 6.39
N LYS A 117 21.20 -6.60 6.53
CA LYS A 117 22.66 -6.55 6.44
C LYS A 117 23.07 -6.07 5.06
N PRO A 118 24.08 -5.19 4.93
CA PRO A 118 24.63 -4.84 3.64
C PRO A 118 25.21 -6.09 2.98
N LEU A 119 25.05 -6.19 1.65
CA LEU A 119 25.68 -7.25 0.86
C LEU A 119 27.16 -6.93 0.70
N LEU A 120 28.01 -7.83 1.16
CA LEU A 120 29.43 -7.73 0.97
C LEU A 120 29.86 -8.44 -0.34
N PHE A 121 31.06 -8.15 -0.81
CA PHE A 121 31.60 -8.73 -2.06
C PHE A 121 31.56 -10.28 -2.07
N ASN A 122 31.86 -10.91 -0.93
CA ASN A 122 31.80 -12.37 -0.81
C ASN A 122 30.36 -12.92 -0.92
N ASP A 123 29.37 -12.17 -0.42
CA ASP A 123 27.96 -12.55 -0.58
C ASP A 123 27.55 -12.52 -2.05
N ILE A 124 27.98 -11.49 -2.78
CA ILE A 124 27.74 -11.38 -4.24
C ILE A 124 28.36 -12.55 -5.00
N LYS A 125 29.62 -12.91 -4.71
CA LYS A 125 30.26 -14.09 -5.31
C LYS A 125 29.45 -15.36 -5.06
N THR A 126 29.00 -15.56 -3.83
CA THR A 126 28.18 -16.72 -3.44
C THR A 126 26.86 -16.76 -4.20
N ILE A 127 26.15 -15.64 -4.28
CA ILE A 127 24.89 -15.53 -5.01
C ILE A 127 25.10 -15.85 -6.50
N ILE A 128 26.12 -15.27 -7.13
CA ILE A 128 26.43 -15.52 -8.54
C ILE A 128 26.74 -16.99 -8.79
N LYS A 129 27.49 -17.64 -7.88
CA LYS A 129 27.76 -19.10 -7.96
C LYS A 129 26.47 -19.90 -7.89
N GLN A 130 25.56 -19.58 -6.98
CA GLN A 130 24.26 -20.24 -6.87
C GLN A 130 23.39 -20.04 -8.10
N ILE A 131 23.33 -18.85 -8.68
CA ILE A 131 22.62 -18.60 -9.94
C ILE A 131 23.15 -19.47 -11.07
N ASN A 132 24.47 -19.64 -11.15
CA ASN A 132 25.10 -20.50 -12.18
C ASN A 132 24.69 -21.97 -12.03
N GLN A 133 24.54 -22.45 -10.80
CA GLN A 133 24.20 -23.83 -10.47
C GLN A 133 22.69 -24.11 -10.51
N SER A 134 21.82 -23.08 -10.55
CA SER A 134 20.37 -23.28 -10.61
C SER A 134 19.97 -23.97 -11.92
N SER A 135 18.82 -24.64 -11.90
CA SER A 135 18.21 -25.27 -13.10
C SER A 135 17.46 -24.27 -13.99
N ASP A 136 17.51 -22.97 -13.68
CA ASP A 136 16.82 -21.94 -14.42
C ASP A 136 17.32 -21.77 -15.86
N ASN A 137 16.44 -21.20 -16.72
CA ASN A 137 16.76 -20.83 -18.09
C ASN A 137 17.97 -19.85 -18.15
N SER A 138 18.84 -20.02 -19.15
CA SER A 138 20.04 -19.20 -19.38
C SER A 138 19.76 -17.70 -19.39
N THR A 139 18.69 -17.25 -20.06
CA THR A 139 18.28 -15.82 -20.12
C THR A 139 17.93 -15.28 -18.74
N LYS A 140 17.22 -16.07 -17.91
CA LYS A 140 16.89 -15.67 -16.55
C LYS A 140 18.15 -15.54 -15.70
N LYS A 141 19.08 -16.50 -15.79
CA LYS A 141 20.37 -16.42 -15.09
C LYS A 141 21.17 -15.16 -15.46
N GLN A 142 21.25 -14.84 -16.75
CA GLN A 142 21.96 -13.64 -17.23
C GLN A 142 21.31 -12.36 -16.71
N ARG A 143 19.99 -12.26 -16.79
CA ARG A 143 19.23 -11.12 -16.26
C ARG A 143 19.46 -10.93 -14.75
N ASP A 144 19.35 -12.01 -13.98
CA ASP A 144 19.44 -11.95 -12.52
C ASP A 144 20.87 -11.57 -12.08
N LYS A 145 21.91 -12.10 -12.76
CA LYS A 145 23.30 -11.66 -12.58
C LYS A 145 23.50 -10.18 -12.89
N ALA A 146 22.98 -9.72 -14.04
CA ALA A 146 23.10 -8.32 -14.45
C ALA A 146 22.46 -7.38 -13.42
N LEU A 147 21.25 -7.70 -12.94
CA LEU A 147 20.58 -6.91 -11.91
C LEU A 147 21.38 -6.82 -10.61
N ILE A 148 21.94 -7.94 -10.14
CA ILE A 148 22.72 -7.98 -8.90
C ILE A 148 24.04 -7.22 -9.06
N LEU A 149 24.77 -7.42 -10.17
CA LEU A 149 26.06 -6.77 -10.41
C LEU A 149 25.91 -5.25 -10.61
N ILE A 150 24.91 -4.82 -11.41
CA ILE A 150 24.62 -3.40 -11.61
C ILE A 150 24.17 -2.75 -10.30
N GLY A 151 23.28 -3.41 -9.55
CA GLY A 151 22.81 -2.91 -8.26
C GLY A 151 23.96 -2.76 -7.25
N PHE A 152 24.87 -3.73 -7.19
CA PHE A 152 26.03 -3.68 -6.30
C PHE A 152 27.05 -2.62 -6.73
N ALA A 153 27.39 -2.53 -8.01
CA ALA A 153 28.35 -1.56 -8.55
C ALA A 153 27.79 -0.12 -8.51
N GLY A 154 26.48 0.05 -8.69
CA GLY A 154 25.80 1.36 -8.63
C GLY A 154 25.47 1.85 -7.23
N GLY A 155 25.67 1.03 -6.20
CA GLY A 155 25.38 1.41 -4.81
C GLY A 155 23.87 1.55 -4.50
N PHE A 156 23.00 0.84 -5.27
CA PHE A 156 21.56 0.85 -5.09
C PHE A 156 21.10 -0.17 -4.03
#